data_459e2e3fed3e60d06ddd5e3352729706
#
_entry.id   459e2e3fed3e60d06ddd5e3352729706
#
_cell.length_a   1.000
_cell.length_b   1.000
_cell.length_c   1.000
_cell.angle_alpha   90.00
_cell.angle_beta   90.00
_cell.angle_gamma   90.00
#
_symmetry.space_group_name_H-M   'P 1'
#
loop_
_entity.id
_entity.type
_entity.pdbx_description
1 polymer ?
#
loop_
_entity_poly.entity_id
_entity_poly.type
_entity_poly.pdbx_seq_one_letter_code
_entity_poly.pdbx_strand_id
1 'polypeptide(L)'
;MLDITAISKTFHPGTPNARQALRQLSLHLEDGEFATIVGSNGAGKSTLFGAIAGSFYTDEGRILLDGTDLTFQPEHQRSRVIGRLFQDPMRGTAPHMTIEENLALAYLRASHGSPFRRITPRDRELFRSQLAQLDMGLEERMRQPVGLLSGGQRQALTLLMATMVPPKLLLLDEHTAALDPATADKVLELTKKIVAENHLTCLMITHNMHDALTLGNRTLMMDHGHIVLDISGEERAHTTVDGLLDRFAENVGHALDNDRILLSKEK
;
A
#
# COMPACT_ATOMS: atom_id res chain seq x y z
N MET A 1 -13.22 -1.71 -7.83
CA MET A 1 -13.65 -0.30 -7.71
C MET A 1 -13.76 0.10 -6.24
N LEU A 2 -13.08 1.17 -5.81
CA LEU A 2 -13.15 1.72 -4.44
C LEU A 2 -13.86 3.06 -4.47
N ASP A 3 -14.89 3.23 -3.60
CA ASP A 3 -15.61 4.49 -3.43
C ASP A 3 -15.52 4.96 -1.98
N ILE A 4 -14.94 6.13 -1.78
CA ILE A 4 -14.85 6.81 -0.50
C ILE A 4 -15.64 8.11 -0.60
N THR A 5 -16.61 8.29 0.29
CA THR A 5 -17.48 9.46 0.28
C THR A 5 -17.39 10.21 1.60
N ALA A 6 -16.85 11.43 1.57
CA ALA A 6 -16.82 12.41 2.65
C ALA A 6 -16.37 11.85 4.01
N ILE A 7 -15.33 11.02 4.03
CA ILE A 7 -14.83 10.47 5.30
C ILE A 7 -14.08 11.52 6.12
N SER A 8 -14.36 11.52 7.42
CA SER A 8 -13.68 12.37 8.40
C SER A 8 -13.10 11.52 9.53
N LYS A 9 -11.94 11.95 10.07
CA LYS A 9 -11.33 11.30 11.24
C LYS A 9 -10.63 12.30 12.13
N THR A 10 -11.03 12.35 13.40
CA THR A 10 -10.38 13.13 14.45
C THR A 10 -9.85 12.18 15.53
N PHE A 11 -8.56 12.26 15.80
CA PHE A 11 -7.94 11.56 16.92
C PHE A 11 -7.99 12.40 18.17
N HIS A 12 -8.21 11.79 19.34
CA HIS A 12 -8.28 12.41 20.66
C HIS A 12 -9.27 13.60 20.74
N PRO A 13 -10.53 13.46 20.24
CA PRO A 13 -11.49 14.55 20.24
C PRO A 13 -11.76 15.05 21.66
N GLY A 14 -11.96 16.36 21.83
CA GLY A 14 -12.20 16.99 23.14
C GLY A 14 -10.98 17.14 24.05
N THR A 15 -9.78 16.83 23.57
CA THR A 15 -8.53 17.03 24.31
C THR A 15 -7.64 18.08 23.65
N PRO A 16 -6.63 18.65 24.35
CA PRO A 16 -5.66 19.57 23.76
C PRO A 16 -4.87 18.95 22.57
N ASN A 17 -4.81 17.63 22.50
CA ASN A 17 -4.14 16.87 21.43
C ASN A 17 -5.10 16.44 20.31
N ALA A 18 -6.30 17.02 20.24
CA ALA A 18 -7.26 16.73 19.19
C ALA A 18 -6.67 17.08 17.82
N ARG A 19 -6.65 16.10 16.90
CA ARG A 19 -6.14 16.27 15.56
C ARG A 19 -7.11 15.69 14.55
N GLN A 20 -7.68 16.55 13.72
CA GLN A 20 -8.46 16.13 12.56
C GLN A 20 -7.51 15.73 11.43
N ALA A 21 -7.39 14.44 11.18
CA ALA A 21 -6.45 13.86 10.24
C ALA A 21 -7.04 13.61 8.85
N LEU A 22 -8.37 13.46 8.75
CA LEU A 22 -9.11 13.40 7.49
C LEU A 22 -10.30 14.36 7.59
N ARG A 23 -10.59 15.09 6.51
CA ARG A 23 -11.61 16.15 6.48
C ARG A 23 -12.49 15.99 5.24
N GLN A 24 -13.64 15.33 5.40
CA GLN A 24 -14.61 15.09 4.33
C GLN A 24 -13.95 14.62 3.01
N LEU A 25 -12.92 13.75 3.14
CA LEU A 25 -12.17 13.24 2.01
C LEU A 25 -13.04 12.31 1.19
N SER A 26 -13.09 12.57 -0.11
CA SER A 26 -13.72 11.68 -1.09
C SER A 26 -12.69 11.22 -2.11
N LEU A 27 -12.76 9.96 -2.51
CA LEU A 27 -11.87 9.35 -3.50
C LEU A 27 -12.61 8.23 -4.21
N HIS A 28 -12.51 8.20 -5.52
CA HIS A 28 -12.98 7.09 -6.35
C HIS A 28 -11.78 6.47 -7.08
N LEU A 29 -11.66 5.14 -7.06
CA LEU A 29 -10.72 4.39 -7.89
C LEU A 29 -11.48 3.39 -8.73
N GLU A 30 -11.20 3.38 -10.02
CA GLU A 30 -11.72 2.37 -10.94
C GLU A 30 -11.07 1.00 -10.71
N ASP A 31 -11.71 -0.04 -11.22
CA ASP A 31 -11.13 -1.38 -11.16
C ASP A 31 -9.86 -1.46 -12.01
N GLY A 32 -8.79 -2.04 -11.47
CA GLY A 32 -7.48 -2.11 -12.11
C GLY A 32 -6.70 -0.78 -12.15
N GLU A 33 -7.22 0.31 -11.55
CA GLU A 33 -6.49 1.58 -11.47
C GLU A 33 -5.34 1.49 -10.45
N PHE A 34 -4.17 1.99 -10.84
CA PHE A 34 -3.03 2.13 -9.95
C PHE A 34 -2.75 3.61 -9.67
N ALA A 35 -3.17 4.09 -8.50
CA ALA A 35 -2.96 5.46 -8.09
C ALA A 35 -1.83 5.57 -7.06
N THR A 36 -1.02 6.62 -7.18
CA THR A 36 0.02 6.99 -6.22
C THR A 36 -0.45 8.16 -5.36
N ILE A 37 -0.06 8.19 -4.09
CA ILE A 37 -0.35 9.29 -3.16
C ILE A 37 0.96 9.88 -2.65
N VAL A 38 1.11 11.17 -2.79
CA VAL A 38 2.20 11.97 -2.21
C VAL A 38 1.64 13.08 -1.31
N GLY A 39 2.49 13.76 -0.58
CA GLY A 39 2.11 14.86 0.31
C GLY A 39 3.01 14.95 1.54
N SER A 40 2.90 16.05 2.28
CA SER A 40 3.71 16.34 3.47
C SER A 40 3.52 15.30 4.59
N ASN A 41 4.47 15.27 5.53
CA ASN A 41 4.31 14.50 6.75
C ASN A 41 3.12 15.05 7.54
N GLY A 42 2.20 14.16 7.89
CA GLY A 42 0.98 14.58 8.58
C GLY A 42 -0.17 15.00 7.67
N ALA A 43 -0.04 14.94 6.35
CA ALA A 43 -1.11 15.21 5.39
C ALA A 43 -2.33 14.28 5.51
N GLY A 44 -2.20 13.14 6.23
CA GLY A 44 -3.30 12.19 6.40
C GLY A 44 -3.18 10.90 5.58
N LYS A 45 -2.10 10.70 4.82
CA LYS A 45 -1.90 9.54 3.92
C LYS A 45 -2.06 8.19 4.65
N SER A 46 -1.25 7.94 5.68
CA SER A 46 -1.34 6.68 6.45
C SER A 46 -2.64 6.58 7.25
N THR A 47 -3.29 7.72 7.57
CA THR A 47 -4.63 7.73 8.16
C THR A 47 -5.67 7.26 7.15
N LEU A 48 -5.59 7.71 5.90
CA LEU A 48 -6.44 7.23 4.82
C LEU A 48 -6.30 5.70 4.65
N PHE A 49 -5.07 5.19 4.61
CA PHE A 49 -4.81 3.74 4.53
C PHE A 49 -5.37 2.98 5.73
N GLY A 50 -5.20 3.52 6.95
CA GLY A 50 -5.77 2.94 8.15
C GLY A 50 -7.31 2.91 8.13
N ALA A 51 -7.96 3.96 7.61
CA ALA A 51 -9.40 4.02 7.43
C ALA A 51 -9.90 2.97 6.43
N ILE A 52 -9.24 2.83 5.27
CA ILE A 52 -9.57 1.84 4.24
C ILE A 52 -9.34 0.42 4.78
N ALA A 53 -8.21 0.16 5.42
CA ALA A 53 -7.87 -1.17 5.97
C ALA A 53 -8.70 -1.56 7.19
N GLY A 54 -9.37 -0.60 7.87
CA GLY A 54 -10.17 -0.85 9.07
C GLY A 54 -9.36 -0.92 10.36
N SER A 55 -8.17 -0.30 10.40
CA SER A 55 -7.36 -0.18 11.62
C SER A 55 -8.06 0.68 12.68
N PHE A 56 -9.00 1.50 12.26
CA PHE A 56 -9.95 2.27 13.06
C PHE A 56 -11.18 2.61 12.18
N TYR A 57 -12.28 3.03 12.79
CA TYR A 57 -13.46 3.51 12.08
C TYR A 57 -13.38 5.02 11.84
N THR A 58 -13.92 5.48 10.71
CA THR A 58 -14.14 6.89 10.42
C THR A 58 -15.22 7.47 11.32
N ASP A 59 -15.17 8.76 11.59
CA ASP A 59 -16.18 9.44 12.40
C ASP A 59 -17.41 9.79 11.55
N GLU A 60 -17.19 10.03 10.24
CA GLU A 60 -18.21 10.33 9.24
C GLU A 60 -17.85 9.70 7.90
N GLY A 61 -18.82 9.70 6.99
CA GLY A 61 -18.66 9.26 5.61
C GLY A 61 -18.79 7.75 5.42
N ARG A 62 -18.44 7.29 4.24
CA ARG A 62 -18.65 5.91 3.81
C ARG A 62 -17.50 5.37 2.97
N ILE A 63 -17.20 4.08 3.09
CA ILE A 63 -16.20 3.36 2.30
C ILE A 63 -16.85 2.14 1.67
N LEU A 64 -16.89 2.08 0.34
CA LEU A 64 -17.38 0.94 -0.42
C LEU A 64 -16.23 0.31 -1.22
N LEU A 65 -16.20 -1.00 -1.30
CA LEU A 65 -15.32 -1.76 -2.20
C LEU A 65 -16.16 -2.74 -3.01
N ASP A 66 -16.19 -2.59 -4.31
CA ASP A 66 -17.08 -3.32 -5.23
C ASP A 66 -18.55 -3.31 -4.77
N GLY A 67 -19.05 -2.15 -4.39
CA GLY A 67 -20.40 -1.99 -3.87
C GLY A 67 -20.64 -2.54 -2.46
N THR A 68 -19.67 -3.24 -1.88
CA THR A 68 -19.76 -3.75 -0.50
C THR A 68 -19.36 -2.66 0.48
N ASP A 69 -20.23 -2.38 1.46
CA ASP A 69 -19.96 -1.39 2.51
C ASP A 69 -18.95 -1.95 3.53
N LEU A 70 -17.78 -1.32 3.59
CA LEU A 70 -16.72 -1.64 4.53
C LEU A 70 -16.70 -0.74 5.76
N THR A 71 -17.47 0.35 5.80
CA THR A 71 -17.35 1.45 6.77
C THR A 71 -17.20 0.98 8.22
N PHE A 72 -18.00 0.00 8.63
CA PHE A 72 -17.96 -0.57 9.99
C PHE A 72 -17.51 -2.02 10.03
N GLN A 73 -16.94 -2.55 8.94
CA GLN A 73 -16.36 -3.88 8.97
C GLN A 73 -15.01 -3.85 9.70
N PRO A 74 -14.71 -4.79 10.60
CA PRO A 74 -13.44 -4.87 11.30
C PRO A 74 -12.30 -5.29 10.37
N GLU A 75 -11.07 -4.91 10.71
CA GLU A 75 -9.86 -5.14 9.91
C GLU A 75 -9.70 -6.61 9.44
N HIS A 76 -9.98 -7.59 10.31
CA HIS A 76 -9.85 -9.01 9.97
C HIS A 76 -10.82 -9.48 8.88
N GLN A 77 -11.97 -8.79 8.68
CA GLN A 77 -12.88 -9.07 7.56
C GLN A 77 -12.38 -8.41 6.29
N ARG A 78 -11.96 -7.12 6.37
CA ARG A 78 -11.41 -6.38 5.23
C ARG A 78 -10.12 -7.01 4.71
N SER A 79 -9.28 -7.57 5.57
CA SER A 79 -8.01 -8.20 5.20
C SER A 79 -8.17 -9.43 4.28
N ARG A 80 -9.39 -9.94 4.10
CA ARG A 80 -9.69 -11.01 3.15
C ARG A 80 -9.73 -10.53 1.70
N VAL A 81 -10.05 -9.25 1.50
CA VAL A 81 -10.22 -8.63 0.18
C VAL A 81 -9.26 -7.46 -0.05
N ILE A 82 -8.59 -6.97 0.99
CA ILE A 82 -7.59 -5.91 0.92
C ILE A 82 -6.22 -6.49 1.28
N GLY A 83 -5.29 -6.43 0.33
CA GLY A 83 -3.87 -6.66 0.59
C GLY A 83 -3.23 -5.39 1.14
N ARG A 84 -2.35 -5.50 2.13
CA ARG A 84 -1.63 -4.34 2.68
C ARG A 84 -0.17 -4.66 2.91
N LEU A 85 0.70 -3.79 2.38
CA LEU A 85 2.11 -3.73 2.74
C LEU A 85 2.34 -2.53 3.65
N PHE A 86 3.18 -2.74 4.65
CA PHE A 86 3.58 -1.71 5.60
C PHE A 86 4.96 -1.17 5.27
N GLN A 87 5.25 0.04 5.71
CA GLN A 87 6.58 0.64 5.63
C GLN A 87 7.64 -0.24 6.31
N ASP A 88 7.32 -0.80 7.49
CA ASP A 88 8.13 -1.81 8.15
C ASP A 88 7.67 -3.22 7.76
N PRO A 89 8.49 -3.98 6.98
CA PRO A 89 8.14 -5.32 6.53
C PRO A 89 7.99 -6.34 7.68
N MET A 90 8.49 -6.03 8.87
CA MET A 90 8.27 -6.87 10.05
C MET A 90 6.80 -6.94 10.47
N ARG A 91 6.05 -5.86 10.24
CA ARG A 91 4.61 -5.81 10.60
C ARG A 91 3.73 -6.71 9.74
N GLY A 92 4.19 -7.07 8.55
CA GLY A 92 3.48 -7.97 7.63
C GLY A 92 3.82 -9.45 7.80
N THR A 93 4.74 -9.81 8.70
CA THR A 93 5.26 -11.17 8.84
C THR A 93 5.29 -11.65 10.28
N ALA A 94 5.33 -12.98 10.47
CA ALA A 94 5.64 -13.63 11.74
C ALA A 94 7.14 -14.05 11.70
N PRO A 95 8.08 -13.25 12.26
CA PRO A 95 9.51 -13.40 12.02
C PRO A 95 10.10 -14.69 12.57
N HIS A 96 9.48 -15.29 13.59
CA HIS A 96 9.91 -16.57 14.18
C HIS A 96 9.39 -17.79 13.41
N MET A 97 8.41 -17.59 12.54
CA MET A 97 7.88 -18.65 11.68
C MET A 97 8.68 -18.75 10.37
N THR A 98 8.66 -19.91 9.77
CA THR A 98 9.31 -20.16 8.48
C THR A 98 8.62 -19.42 7.32
N ILE A 99 9.29 -19.35 6.18
CA ILE A 99 8.71 -18.78 4.95
C ILE A 99 7.42 -19.54 4.58
N GLU A 100 7.46 -20.91 4.57
CA GLU A 100 6.28 -21.71 4.23
C GLU A 100 5.10 -21.49 5.19
N GLU A 101 5.36 -21.30 6.48
CA GLU A 101 4.32 -21.03 7.46
C GLU A 101 3.70 -19.65 7.29
N ASN A 102 4.51 -18.62 7.01
CA ASN A 102 4.02 -17.27 6.69
C ASN A 102 3.13 -17.28 5.43
N LEU A 103 3.57 -17.97 4.36
CA LEU A 103 2.77 -18.13 3.14
C LEU A 103 1.47 -18.89 3.40
N ALA A 104 1.51 -19.94 4.22
CA ALA A 104 0.31 -20.68 4.60
C ALA A 104 -0.71 -19.81 5.33
N LEU A 105 -0.27 -18.97 6.28
CA LEU A 105 -1.15 -18.02 6.97
C LEU A 105 -1.79 -17.02 6.00
N ALA A 106 -1.00 -16.47 5.07
CA ALA A 106 -1.50 -15.54 4.07
C ALA A 106 -2.52 -16.21 3.12
N TYR A 107 -2.22 -17.42 2.66
CA TYR A 107 -3.11 -18.20 1.80
C TYR A 107 -4.43 -18.56 2.49
N LEU A 108 -4.38 -19.00 3.75
CA LEU A 108 -5.57 -19.35 4.54
C LEU A 108 -6.48 -18.15 4.79
N ARG A 109 -5.89 -16.98 5.06
CA ARG A 109 -6.63 -15.72 5.27
C ARG A 109 -7.51 -15.40 4.07
N ALA A 110 -6.96 -15.48 2.87
CA ALA A 110 -7.64 -15.10 1.64
C ALA A 110 -8.55 -16.20 1.08
N SER A 111 -8.20 -17.49 1.29
CA SER A 111 -8.94 -18.64 0.72
C SER A 111 -10.10 -19.16 1.57
N HIS A 112 -10.45 -18.50 2.68
CA HIS A 112 -11.47 -18.97 3.63
C HIS A 112 -11.23 -20.40 4.16
N GLY A 113 -9.97 -20.84 4.19
CA GLY A 113 -9.58 -22.14 4.69
C GLY A 113 -9.70 -22.29 6.21
N SER A 114 -9.75 -23.52 6.70
CA SER A 114 -9.73 -23.80 8.13
C SER A 114 -8.37 -23.45 8.74
N PRO A 115 -8.29 -22.75 9.90
CA PRO A 115 -7.04 -22.42 10.58
C PRO A 115 -6.27 -23.67 11.05
N PHE A 116 -6.92 -24.83 11.11
CA PHE A 116 -6.32 -26.11 11.50
C PHE A 116 -5.85 -26.95 10.29
N ARG A 117 -5.92 -26.40 9.08
CA ARG A 117 -5.48 -27.08 7.87
C ARG A 117 -3.94 -27.21 7.89
N ARG A 118 -3.45 -28.44 7.70
CA ARG A 118 -2.02 -28.72 7.54
C ARG A 118 -1.56 -28.28 6.14
N ILE A 119 -0.31 -27.81 6.04
CA ILE A 119 0.36 -27.56 4.77
C ILE A 119 0.56 -28.89 4.05
N THR A 120 -0.06 -29.05 2.89
CA THR A 120 0.03 -30.26 2.07
C THR A 120 1.25 -30.19 1.13
N PRO A 121 1.69 -31.32 0.53
CA PRO A 121 2.72 -31.29 -0.51
C PRO A 121 2.35 -30.40 -1.71
N ARG A 122 1.06 -30.34 -2.08
CA ARG A 122 0.56 -29.47 -3.14
C ARG A 122 0.67 -27.98 -2.75
N ASP A 123 0.39 -27.63 -1.51
CA ASP A 123 0.56 -26.24 -1.02
C ASP A 123 2.04 -25.84 -1.08
N ARG A 124 2.98 -26.74 -0.71
CA ARG A 124 4.42 -26.49 -0.81
C ARG A 124 4.89 -26.27 -2.23
N GLU A 125 4.39 -27.04 -3.18
CA GLU A 125 4.71 -26.87 -4.59
C GLU A 125 4.19 -25.54 -5.12
N LEU A 126 2.96 -25.15 -4.76
CA LEU A 126 2.42 -23.83 -5.05
C LEU A 126 3.32 -22.72 -4.45
N PHE A 127 3.68 -22.83 -3.18
CA PHE A 127 4.53 -21.82 -2.52
C PHE A 127 5.91 -21.72 -3.18
N ARG A 128 6.52 -22.88 -3.55
CA ARG A 128 7.80 -22.89 -4.24
C ARG A 128 7.71 -22.19 -5.59
N SER A 129 6.70 -22.51 -6.41
CA SER A 129 6.52 -21.87 -7.71
C SER A 129 6.27 -20.36 -7.62
N GLN A 130 5.55 -19.92 -6.61
CA GLN A 130 5.31 -18.49 -6.37
C GLN A 130 6.57 -17.77 -5.87
N LEU A 131 7.35 -18.39 -4.97
CA LEU A 131 8.62 -17.83 -4.49
C LEU A 131 9.67 -17.73 -5.61
N ALA A 132 9.72 -18.70 -6.53
CA ALA A 132 10.64 -18.67 -7.67
C ALA A 132 10.43 -17.43 -8.57
N GLN A 133 9.20 -16.89 -8.64
CA GLN A 133 8.89 -15.68 -9.41
C GLN A 133 9.55 -14.43 -8.85
N LEU A 134 9.97 -14.44 -7.57
CA LEU A 134 10.66 -13.34 -6.93
C LEU A 134 12.13 -13.22 -7.34
N ASP A 135 12.72 -14.29 -7.90
CA ASP A 135 14.13 -14.37 -8.31
C ASP A 135 15.10 -13.98 -7.16
N MET A 136 14.83 -14.50 -5.95
CA MET A 136 15.60 -14.20 -4.74
C MET A 136 16.13 -15.45 -4.01
N GLY A 137 15.95 -16.65 -4.60
CA GLY A 137 16.39 -17.94 -4.05
C GLY A 137 15.64 -18.35 -2.77
N LEU A 138 14.43 -17.80 -2.57
CA LEU A 138 13.62 -18.11 -1.38
C LEU A 138 12.93 -19.47 -1.47
N GLU A 139 12.69 -19.96 -2.68
CA GLU A 139 12.10 -21.28 -2.98
C GLU A 139 12.92 -22.44 -2.43
N GLU A 140 14.24 -22.27 -2.31
CA GLU A 140 15.14 -23.27 -1.75
C GLU A 140 15.25 -23.18 -0.21
N ARG A 141 14.75 -22.09 0.38
CA ARG A 141 14.88 -21.78 1.81
C ARG A 141 13.56 -21.70 2.55
N MET A 142 12.52 -22.38 2.08
CA MET A 142 11.14 -22.29 2.61
C MET A 142 11.03 -22.61 4.11
N ARG A 143 11.96 -23.41 4.66
CA ARG A 143 12.01 -23.74 6.10
C ARG A 143 12.82 -22.76 6.95
N GLN A 144 13.40 -21.73 6.33
CA GLN A 144 14.15 -20.71 7.07
C GLN A 144 13.18 -19.74 7.76
N PRO A 145 13.43 -19.34 9.02
CA PRO A 145 12.67 -18.28 9.68
C PRO A 145 12.75 -16.96 8.91
N VAL A 146 11.61 -16.28 8.77
CA VAL A 146 11.51 -15.01 8.04
C VAL A 146 12.37 -13.91 8.66
N GLY A 147 12.58 -13.94 9.98
CA GLY A 147 13.46 -13.00 10.69
C GLY A 147 14.91 -12.98 10.19
N LEU A 148 15.37 -14.04 9.51
CA LEU A 148 16.74 -14.15 8.95
C LEU A 148 16.86 -13.63 7.52
N LEU A 149 15.76 -13.17 6.91
CA LEU A 149 15.76 -12.59 5.57
C LEU A 149 16.32 -11.16 5.59
N SER A 150 16.94 -10.75 4.48
CA SER A 150 17.26 -9.33 4.26
C SER A 150 15.99 -8.48 4.17
N GLY A 151 16.12 -7.15 4.32
CA GLY A 151 14.99 -6.23 4.18
C GLY A 151 14.24 -6.41 2.87
N GLY A 152 14.96 -6.44 1.75
CA GLY A 152 14.37 -6.62 0.42
C GLY A 152 13.73 -7.98 0.21
N GLN A 153 14.37 -9.07 0.67
CA GLN A 153 13.78 -10.40 0.62
C GLN A 153 12.48 -10.49 1.41
N ARG A 154 12.45 -9.87 2.59
CA ARG A 154 11.25 -9.82 3.43
C ARG A 154 10.16 -8.97 2.78
N GLN A 155 10.53 -7.85 2.16
CA GLN A 155 9.57 -6.99 1.45
C GLN A 155 8.97 -7.70 0.24
N ALA A 156 9.77 -8.38 -0.56
CA ALA A 156 9.28 -9.20 -1.67
C ALA A 156 8.38 -10.35 -1.19
N LEU A 157 8.74 -11.00 -0.08
CA LEU A 157 7.89 -12.01 0.55
C LEU A 157 6.56 -11.43 1.02
N THR A 158 6.53 -10.25 1.67
CA THR A 158 5.28 -9.60 2.10
C THR A 158 4.41 -9.21 0.91
N LEU A 159 5.01 -8.75 -0.19
CA LEU A 159 4.28 -8.47 -1.43
C LEU A 159 3.63 -9.75 -1.97
N LEU A 160 4.38 -10.83 -2.06
CA LEU A 160 3.84 -12.14 -2.47
C LEU A 160 2.70 -12.59 -1.55
N MET A 161 2.88 -12.51 -0.24
CA MET A 161 1.86 -12.86 0.75
C MET A 161 0.57 -12.03 0.60
N ALA A 162 0.68 -10.76 0.21
CA ALA A 162 -0.47 -9.88 0.00
C ALA A 162 -1.20 -10.16 -1.32
N THR A 163 -0.52 -10.74 -2.32
CA THR A 163 -1.01 -10.89 -3.70
C THR A 163 -1.14 -12.34 -4.17
N MET A 164 -0.67 -13.33 -3.41
CA MET A 164 -0.76 -14.78 -3.72
C MET A 164 -2.21 -15.24 -4.01
N VAL A 165 -3.17 -14.68 -3.29
CA VAL A 165 -4.58 -14.70 -3.66
C VAL A 165 -4.90 -13.26 -4.01
N PRO A 166 -5.21 -12.93 -5.29
CA PRO A 166 -5.37 -11.56 -5.73
C PRO A 166 -6.40 -10.80 -4.88
N PRO A 167 -5.99 -9.71 -4.21
CA PRO A 167 -6.92 -8.88 -3.45
C PRO A 167 -7.73 -7.99 -4.41
N LYS A 168 -8.89 -7.51 -3.96
CA LYS A 168 -9.66 -6.50 -4.70
C LYS A 168 -9.00 -5.12 -4.65
N LEU A 169 -8.23 -4.84 -3.59
CA LEU A 169 -7.48 -3.61 -3.42
C LEU A 169 -6.14 -3.92 -2.76
N LEU A 170 -5.06 -3.39 -3.33
CA LEU A 170 -3.71 -3.47 -2.77
C LEU A 170 -3.29 -2.09 -2.23
N LEU A 171 -2.95 -2.02 -0.94
CA LEU A 171 -2.44 -0.84 -0.26
C LEU A 171 -0.94 -0.97 -0.02
N LEU A 172 -0.13 -0.07 -0.57
CA LEU A 172 1.33 -0.05 -0.47
C LEU A 172 1.78 1.20 0.29
N ASP A 173 2.16 1.05 1.57
CA ASP A 173 2.52 2.16 2.45
C ASP A 173 4.05 2.29 2.50
N GLU A 174 4.64 3.16 1.63
CA GLU A 174 6.08 3.46 1.58
C GLU A 174 6.96 2.21 1.63
N HIS A 175 6.54 1.16 0.96
CA HIS A 175 7.05 -0.19 1.12
C HIS A 175 8.51 -0.40 0.66
N THR A 176 9.15 0.61 0.08
CA THR A 176 10.56 0.58 -0.32
C THR A 176 11.45 1.56 0.45
N ALA A 177 10.88 2.40 1.31
CA ALA A 177 11.60 3.49 1.98
C ALA A 177 12.75 3.04 2.90
N ALA A 178 12.67 1.82 3.44
CA ALA A 178 13.69 1.26 4.33
C ALA A 178 14.77 0.40 3.61
N LEU A 179 14.73 0.35 2.27
CA LEU A 179 15.63 -0.46 1.45
C LEU A 179 16.76 0.39 0.85
N ASP A 180 17.88 -0.25 0.54
CA ASP A 180 18.89 0.36 -0.31
C ASP A 180 18.37 0.56 -1.74
N PRO A 181 18.89 1.54 -2.52
CA PRO A 181 18.33 1.92 -3.81
C PRO A 181 18.19 0.75 -4.79
N ALA A 182 19.22 -0.09 -4.92
CA ALA A 182 19.21 -1.20 -5.87
C ALA A 182 18.17 -2.28 -5.50
N THR A 183 17.94 -2.49 -4.21
CA THR A 183 16.91 -3.40 -3.71
C THR A 183 15.52 -2.78 -3.85
N ALA A 184 15.38 -1.47 -3.60
CA ALA A 184 14.13 -0.74 -3.78
C ALA A 184 13.64 -0.84 -5.23
N ASP A 185 14.53 -0.60 -6.21
CA ASP A 185 14.21 -0.69 -7.65
C ASP A 185 13.70 -2.09 -8.02
N LYS A 186 14.35 -3.15 -7.53
CA LYS A 186 13.91 -4.53 -7.76
C LYS A 186 12.51 -4.80 -7.19
N VAL A 187 12.23 -4.30 -5.98
CA VAL A 187 10.92 -4.48 -5.35
C VAL A 187 9.85 -3.66 -6.08
N LEU A 188 10.18 -2.46 -6.56
CA LEU A 188 9.26 -1.64 -7.37
C LEU A 188 8.93 -2.31 -8.71
N GLU A 189 9.93 -2.84 -9.42
CA GLU A 189 9.71 -3.57 -10.67
C GLU A 189 8.85 -4.84 -10.45
N LEU A 190 9.12 -5.58 -9.36
CA LEU A 190 8.28 -6.71 -8.96
C LEU A 190 6.84 -6.28 -8.65
N THR A 191 6.66 -5.14 -7.98
CA THR A 191 5.35 -4.56 -7.69
C THR A 191 4.59 -4.22 -8.98
N LYS A 192 5.24 -3.51 -9.93
CA LYS A 192 4.66 -3.20 -11.25
C LYS A 192 4.20 -4.48 -11.96
N LYS A 193 5.09 -5.48 -12.01
CA LYS A 193 4.80 -6.76 -12.67
C LYS A 193 3.58 -7.44 -12.06
N ILE A 194 3.54 -7.60 -10.73
CA ILE A 194 2.45 -8.29 -10.03
C ILE A 194 1.12 -7.54 -10.20
N VAL A 195 1.13 -6.20 -10.08
CA VAL A 195 -0.07 -5.38 -10.26
C VAL A 195 -0.61 -5.51 -11.68
N ALA A 196 0.26 -5.43 -12.69
CA ALA A 196 -0.12 -5.51 -14.10
C ALA A 196 -0.63 -6.92 -14.48
N GLU A 197 0.08 -8.00 -14.09
CA GLU A 197 -0.29 -9.38 -14.43
C GLU A 197 -1.63 -9.81 -13.81
N ASN A 198 -1.96 -9.28 -12.64
CA ASN A 198 -3.19 -9.61 -11.92
C ASN A 198 -4.28 -8.54 -12.05
N HIS A 199 -4.07 -7.47 -12.82
CA HIS A 199 -5.00 -6.35 -12.98
C HIS A 199 -5.50 -5.79 -11.63
N LEU A 200 -4.59 -5.63 -10.66
CA LEU A 200 -4.96 -5.23 -9.31
C LEU A 200 -5.29 -3.73 -9.25
N THR A 201 -6.39 -3.37 -8.58
CA THR A 201 -6.58 -2.00 -8.11
C THR A 201 -5.57 -1.73 -7.00
N CYS A 202 -4.75 -0.69 -7.16
CA CYS A 202 -3.63 -0.41 -6.26
C CYS A 202 -3.62 1.06 -5.83
N LEU A 203 -3.39 1.29 -4.54
CA LEU A 203 -3.15 2.60 -3.98
C LEU A 203 -1.80 2.58 -3.25
N MET A 204 -0.86 3.43 -3.65
CA MET A 204 0.51 3.44 -3.14
C MET A 204 0.87 4.79 -2.55
N ILE A 205 1.29 4.82 -1.30
CA ILE A 205 1.94 5.99 -0.71
C ILE A 205 3.44 5.94 -1.03
N THR A 206 3.98 7.05 -1.52
CA THR A 206 5.41 7.23 -1.73
C THR A 206 5.84 8.65 -1.33
N HIS A 207 7.10 8.79 -0.91
CA HIS A 207 7.75 10.09 -0.73
C HIS A 207 8.57 10.50 -1.95
N ASN A 208 8.81 9.58 -2.88
CA ASN A 208 9.57 9.85 -4.08
C ASN A 208 8.64 10.37 -5.18
N MET A 209 8.83 11.64 -5.58
CA MET A 209 8.01 12.28 -6.62
C MET A 209 8.21 11.66 -8.01
N HIS A 210 9.41 11.15 -8.29
CA HIS A 210 9.67 10.43 -9.53
C HIS A 210 8.85 9.13 -9.57
N ASP A 211 8.86 8.35 -8.49
CA ASP A 211 8.03 7.14 -8.39
C ASP A 211 6.55 7.47 -8.50
N ALA A 212 6.11 8.57 -7.91
CA ALA A 212 4.71 9.00 -7.98
C ALA A 212 4.26 9.30 -9.42
N LEU A 213 5.14 9.77 -10.28
CA LEU A 213 4.85 10.06 -11.69
C LEU A 213 5.13 8.88 -12.62
N THR A 214 5.96 7.92 -12.24
CA THR A 214 6.34 6.80 -13.11
C THR A 214 5.56 5.51 -12.80
N LEU A 215 5.06 5.38 -11.55
CA LEU A 215 4.27 4.22 -11.13
C LEU A 215 2.78 4.49 -11.32
N GLY A 216 2.07 3.48 -11.82
CA GLY A 216 0.63 3.57 -12.03
C GLY A 216 0.21 4.58 -13.11
N ASN A 217 -1.05 4.98 -13.07
CA ASN A 217 -1.71 5.82 -14.09
C ASN A 217 -2.40 7.07 -13.52
N ARG A 218 -2.36 7.27 -12.19
CA ARG A 218 -2.93 8.43 -11.50
C ARG A 218 -2.06 8.86 -10.32
N THR A 219 -1.95 10.16 -10.09
CA THR A 219 -1.17 10.73 -8.98
C THR A 219 -2.05 11.68 -8.18
N LEU A 220 -2.14 11.40 -6.89
CA LEU A 220 -2.90 12.17 -5.91
C LEU A 220 -1.94 12.92 -4.99
N MET A 221 -2.22 14.16 -4.66
CA MET A 221 -1.51 14.87 -3.60
C MET A 221 -2.45 15.16 -2.44
N MET A 222 -1.98 14.88 -1.23
CA MET A 222 -2.73 15.14 -0.01
C MET A 222 -2.06 16.21 0.83
N ASP A 223 -2.91 17.10 1.39
CA ASP A 223 -2.50 18.06 2.41
C ASP A 223 -3.61 18.25 3.44
N HIS A 224 -3.23 18.36 4.72
CA HIS A 224 -4.14 18.62 5.86
C HIS A 224 -5.46 17.82 5.85
N GLY A 225 -5.39 16.54 5.42
CA GLY A 225 -6.55 15.63 5.42
C GLY A 225 -7.45 15.72 4.20
N HIS A 226 -7.04 16.45 3.17
CA HIS A 226 -7.74 16.59 1.88
C HIS A 226 -6.88 16.07 0.73
N ILE A 227 -7.53 15.68 -0.37
CA ILE A 227 -6.86 15.55 -1.68
C ILE A 227 -6.89 16.96 -2.31
N VAL A 228 -5.70 17.50 -2.56
CA VAL A 228 -5.53 18.87 -3.09
C VAL A 228 -5.16 18.88 -4.57
N LEU A 229 -4.67 17.76 -5.10
CA LEU A 229 -4.37 17.59 -6.52
C LEU A 229 -4.67 16.15 -6.91
N ASP A 230 -5.22 15.99 -8.10
CA ASP A 230 -5.59 14.70 -8.70
C ASP A 230 -5.35 14.77 -10.21
N ILE A 231 -4.33 14.08 -10.69
CA ILE A 231 -3.91 14.09 -12.09
C ILE A 231 -3.83 12.68 -12.67
N SER A 232 -4.30 12.52 -13.90
CA SER A 232 -4.30 11.24 -14.63
C SER A 232 -4.16 11.49 -16.14
N GLY A 233 -4.05 10.41 -16.92
CA GLY A 233 -4.03 10.47 -18.39
C GLY A 233 -2.95 11.37 -18.97
N GLU A 234 -3.29 12.16 -19.99
CA GLU A 234 -2.35 13.04 -20.70
C GLU A 234 -1.77 14.14 -19.82
N GLU A 235 -2.57 14.67 -18.91
CA GLU A 235 -2.11 15.68 -17.95
C GLU A 235 -0.94 15.16 -17.11
N ARG A 236 -1.09 13.94 -16.55
CA ARG A 236 -0.04 13.29 -15.77
C ARG A 236 1.19 12.95 -16.62
N ALA A 237 0.99 12.47 -17.84
CA ALA A 237 2.07 12.07 -18.76
C ALA A 237 3.01 13.23 -19.12
N HIS A 238 2.50 14.47 -19.12
CA HIS A 238 3.28 15.68 -19.39
C HIS A 238 3.74 16.43 -18.14
N THR A 239 3.35 15.96 -16.94
CA THR A 239 3.74 16.62 -15.68
C THR A 239 5.14 16.17 -15.27
N THR A 240 6.02 17.14 -15.04
CA THR A 240 7.36 16.93 -14.44
C THR A 240 7.26 17.00 -12.91
N VAL A 241 8.33 16.58 -12.23
CA VAL A 241 8.42 16.71 -10.76
C VAL A 241 8.28 18.17 -10.34
N ASP A 242 8.98 19.09 -10.99
CA ASP A 242 8.90 20.53 -10.70
C ASP A 242 7.47 21.06 -10.96
N GLY A 243 6.85 20.67 -12.07
CA GLY A 243 5.47 21.06 -12.37
C GLY A 243 4.43 20.49 -11.37
N LEU A 244 4.69 19.32 -10.81
CA LEU A 244 3.86 18.76 -9.74
C LEU A 244 3.96 19.59 -8.45
N LEU A 245 5.18 20.02 -8.10
CA LEU A 245 5.46 20.86 -6.95
C LEU A 245 4.86 22.26 -7.06
N ASP A 246 4.99 22.87 -8.24
CA ASP A 246 4.42 24.21 -8.51
C ASP A 246 2.89 24.18 -8.35
N ARG A 247 2.22 23.19 -8.92
CA ARG A 247 0.76 23.01 -8.77
C ARG A 247 0.35 22.75 -7.33
N PHE A 248 1.15 22.02 -6.58
CA PHE A 248 0.88 21.83 -5.16
C PHE A 248 0.95 23.16 -4.41
N ALA A 249 2.02 23.94 -4.62
CA ALA A 249 2.20 25.24 -3.98
C ALA A 249 1.07 26.22 -4.33
N GLU A 250 0.59 26.21 -5.58
CA GLU A 250 -0.53 27.02 -6.04
C GLU A 250 -1.85 26.64 -5.32
N ASN A 251 -2.12 25.35 -5.15
CA ASN A 251 -3.36 24.86 -4.56
C ASN A 251 -3.41 25.02 -3.02
N VAL A 252 -2.27 24.96 -2.36
CA VAL A 252 -2.18 24.96 -0.89
C VAL A 252 -1.72 26.32 -0.34
N GLY A 253 -1.12 27.16 -1.18
CA GLY A 253 -0.61 28.49 -0.80
C GLY A 253 0.73 28.48 -0.03
N HIS A 254 1.36 27.32 0.11
CA HIS A 254 2.70 27.16 0.67
C HIS A 254 3.45 25.99 0.00
N ALA A 255 4.79 26.04 -0.02
CA ALA A 255 5.62 24.96 -0.50
C ALA A 255 5.54 23.73 0.46
N LEU A 256 5.82 22.55 -0.06
CA LEU A 256 5.93 21.34 0.78
C LEU A 256 7.04 21.49 1.81
N ASP A 257 6.71 21.33 3.09
CA ASP A 257 7.61 21.55 4.24
C ASP A 257 8.82 20.59 4.31
N ASN A 258 9.02 19.71 3.35
CA ASN A 258 10.08 18.69 3.38
C ASN A 258 10.96 18.71 2.13
N ASP A 259 11.78 19.76 1.99
CA ASP A 259 12.81 19.90 0.94
C ASP A 259 13.76 18.70 0.81
N ARG A 260 13.94 17.88 1.86
CA ARG A 260 14.84 16.73 1.83
C ARG A 260 14.30 15.53 1.08
N ILE A 261 12.99 15.38 0.99
CA ILE A 261 12.33 14.28 0.29
C ILE A 261 12.14 14.63 -1.19
N LEU A 262 12.02 15.92 -1.47
CA LEU A 262 11.88 16.47 -2.83
C LEU A 262 13.22 16.52 -3.58
N LEU A 263 14.33 16.59 -2.85
CA LEU A 263 15.70 16.77 -3.38
C LEU A 263 16.51 15.49 -3.40
N SER A 264 15.94 14.30 -3.39
CA SER A 264 16.67 13.14 -3.90
C SER A 264 16.84 13.30 -5.41
N LYS A 265 17.48 14.43 -5.77
CA LYS A 265 18.03 14.64 -7.09
C LYS A 265 19.09 13.58 -7.31
N GLU A 266 18.89 12.84 -8.39
CA GLU A 266 19.89 12.21 -9.22
C GLU A 266 21.34 12.45 -8.80
N LYS A 267 22.02 11.39 -8.48
CA LYS A 267 23.41 11.19 -8.86
C LYS A 267 23.53 9.81 -9.48
#